data_cc20c33d125d48e038be35bbcbf54951
#
_entry.id   cc20c33d125d48e038be35bbcbf54951
#
_cell.length_a   1.000
_cell.length_b   1.000
_cell.length_c   1.000
_cell.angle_alpha   90.00
_cell.angle_beta   90.00
_cell.angle_gamma   90.00
#
_symmetry.space_group_name_H-M   'P 1'
#
loop_
_entity.id
_entity.type
_entity.pdbx_description
1 polymer ?
#
loop_
_entity_poly.entity_id
_entity_poly.type
_entity_poly.pdbx_seq_one_letter_code
_entity_poly.pdbx_strand_id
1 'polypeptide(L)'
;MLDHTGFVVSDLNKSKVFYTSALQPLGITLIFEVTAEQSGGGAHAGFGAANKPFFWIGDHGSACTGVHFAFTAETRAQVDSFYRAAMNAGGKDNGVPGVRPNYHENYYGAFVLDPDGNNIEAVCHKPA
;
A
#
# COMPACT_ATOMS: atom_id res chain seq x y z
N MET A 1 13.11 -6.77 12.67
CA MET A 1 12.91 -6.03 11.40
C MET A 1 12.22 -6.93 10.39
N LEU A 2 11.15 -6.44 9.75
CA LEU A 2 10.47 -7.21 8.69
C LEU A 2 11.31 -7.23 7.42
N ASP A 3 11.45 -8.40 6.81
CA ASP A 3 11.99 -8.52 5.45
C ASP A 3 10.90 -8.22 4.43
N HIS A 4 9.78 -8.89 4.55
CA HIS A 4 8.62 -8.67 3.68
C HIS A 4 7.34 -9.09 4.38
N THR A 5 6.22 -8.65 3.83
CA THR A 5 4.88 -9.04 4.27
C THR A 5 4.04 -9.37 3.06
N GLY A 6 2.97 -10.12 3.25
CA GLY A 6 2.06 -10.46 2.16
C GLY A 6 0.69 -10.84 2.67
N PHE A 7 -0.30 -10.66 1.82
CA PHE A 7 -1.67 -11.02 2.14
C PHE A 7 -2.46 -11.35 0.88
N VAL A 8 -3.60 -12.01 1.09
CA VAL A 8 -4.46 -12.46 -0.01
C VAL A 8 -5.48 -11.37 -0.33
N VAL A 9 -5.68 -11.13 -1.63
CA VAL A 9 -6.66 -10.18 -2.15
C VAL A 9 -7.75 -10.93 -2.95
N SER A 10 -8.92 -10.32 -3.08
CA SER A 10 -10.06 -10.96 -3.77
C SER A 10 -9.92 -10.92 -5.29
N ASP A 11 -9.29 -9.87 -5.81
CA ASP A 11 -9.09 -9.66 -7.25
C ASP A 11 -7.69 -9.10 -7.46
N LEU A 12 -6.76 -9.98 -7.84
CA LEU A 12 -5.34 -9.60 -7.95
C LEU A 12 -5.11 -8.49 -8.99
N ASN A 13 -5.80 -8.54 -10.13
CA ASN A 13 -5.63 -7.51 -11.15
C ASN A 13 -6.10 -6.15 -10.65
N LYS A 14 -7.22 -6.10 -9.98
CA LYS A 14 -7.78 -4.87 -9.42
C LYS A 14 -6.86 -4.29 -8.32
N SER A 15 -6.41 -5.14 -7.41
CA SER A 15 -5.50 -4.72 -6.34
C SER A 15 -4.13 -4.32 -6.88
N LYS A 16 -3.65 -4.99 -7.91
CA LYS A 16 -2.38 -4.64 -8.56
C LYS A 16 -2.45 -3.24 -9.18
N VAL A 17 -3.55 -2.90 -9.84
CA VAL A 17 -3.76 -1.54 -10.39
C VAL A 17 -3.79 -0.52 -9.25
N PHE A 18 -4.51 -0.81 -8.19
CA PHE A 18 -4.61 0.09 -7.04
C PHE A 18 -3.23 0.37 -6.42
N TYR A 19 -2.48 -0.69 -6.07
CA TYR A 19 -1.20 -0.53 -5.39
C TYR A 19 -0.11 0.05 -6.30
N THR A 20 -0.12 -0.27 -7.59
CA THR A 20 0.80 0.34 -8.55
C THR A 20 0.65 1.86 -8.57
N SER A 21 -0.59 2.35 -8.56
CA SER A 21 -0.87 3.78 -8.55
C SER A 21 -0.62 4.43 -7.20
N ALA A 22 -1.13 3.82 -6.13
CA ALA A 22 -1.07 4.40 -4.78
C ALA A 22 0.35 4.49 -4.23
N LEU A 23 1.18 3.48 -4.50
CA LEU A 23 2.52 3.40 -3.92
C LEU A 23 3.59 4.11 -4.75
N GLN A 24 3.30 4.43 -6.00
CA GLN A 24 4.27 5.10 -6.89
C GLN A 24 4.78 6.43 -6.32
N PRO A 25 3.93 7.31 -5.74
CA PRO A 25 4.42 8.56 -5.15
C PRO A 25 5.38 8.37 -3.98
N LEU A 26 5.38 7.18 -3.37
CA LEU A 26 6.27 6.83 -2.26
C LEU A 26 7.59 6.19 -2.74
N GLY A 27 7.77 6.07 -4.07
CA GLY A 27 8.95 5.41 -4.63
C GLY A 27 8.88 3.89 -4.59
N ILE A 28 7.70 3.33 -4.38
CA ILE A 28 7.48 1.88 -4.31
C ILE A 28 6.82 1.45 -5.62
N THR A 29 7.43 0.48 -6.30
CA THR A 29 6.99 0.03 -7.62
C THR A 29 6.78 -1.48 -7.65
N LEU A 30 6.02 -1.94 -8.64
CA LEU A 30 5.86 -3.37 -8.91
C LEU A 30 7.19 -3.92 -9.45
N ILE A 31 7.78 -4.87 -8.73
CA ILE A 31 9.09 -5.43 -9.07
C ILE A 31 8.97 -6.85 -9.60
N PHE A 32 8.15 -7.67 -8.95
CA PHE A 32 7.99 -9.07 -9.30
C PHE A 32 6.54 -9.43 -9.55
N GLU A 33 6.32 -10.27 -10.55
CA GLU A 33 5.05 -10.96 -10.76
C GLU A 33 5.33 -12.45 -10.90
N VAL A 34 4.59 -13.26 -10.16
CA VAL A 34 4.68 -14.71 -10.22
C VAL A 34 3.32 -15.25 -10.64
N THR A 35 3.28 -16.01 -11.73
CA THR A 35 2.03 -16.61 -12.20
C THR A 35 1.69 -17.83 -11.34
N ALA A 36 0.41 -18.25 -11.39
CA ALA A 36 -0.03 -19.47 -10.70
C ALA A 36 0.76 -20.69 -11.16
N GLU A 37 1.12 -20.74 -12.43
CA GLU A 37 1.91 -21.84 -13.00
C GLU A 37 3.32 -21.87 -12.41
N GLN A 38 3.96 -20.71 -12.26
CA GLN A 38 5.31 -20.61 -11.72
C GLN A 38 5.37 -20.94 -10.24
N SER A 39 4.35 -20.57 -9.47
CA SER A 39 4.35 -20.78 -8.02
C SER A 39 3.87 -22.18 -7.60
N GLY A 40 3.06 -22.81 -8.45
CA GLY A 40 2.36 -24.05 -8.09
C GLY A 40 1.14 -23.81 -7.19
N GLY A 41 0.85 -22.57 -6.86
CA GLY A 41 -0.31 -22.14 -6.05
C GLY A 41 -1.03 -21.00 -6.76
N GLY A 42 -1.12 -19.86 -6.10
CA GLY A 42 -1.74 -18.67 -6.69
C GLY A 42 -0.74 -17.78 -7.43
N ALA A 43 -1.26 -16.74 -8.05
CA ALA A 43 -0.47 -15.67 -8.64
C ALA A 43 -0.14 -14.63 -7.56
N HIS A 44 1.02 -13.99 -7.70
CA HIS A 44 1.52 -13.02 -6.72
C HIS A 44 2.11 -11.81 -7.41
N ALA A 45 2.03 -10.66 -6.76
CA ALA A 45 2.68 -9.43 -7.18
C ALA A 45 3.47 -8.86 -6.00
N GLY A 46 4.74 -8.53 -6.23
CA GLY A 46 5.64 -7.99 -5.22
C GLY A 46 6.05 -6.57 -5.52
N PHE A 47 5.86 -5.69 -4.55
CA PHE A 47 6.16 -4.27 -4.63
C PHE A 47 7.32 -3.93 -3.71
N GLY A 48 8.16 -3.00 -4.13
CA GLY A 48 9.29 -2.59 -3.31
C GLY A 48 10.08 -1.46 -3.92
N ALA A 49 11.31 -1.30 -3.43
CA ALA A 49 12.25 -0.29 -3.89
C ALA A 49 13.64 -0.90 -3.97
N ALA A 50 14.53 -0.31 -4.78
CA ALA A 50 15.91 -0.76 -4.95
C ALA A 50 15.99 -2.27 -5.30
N ASN A 51 15.09 -2.73 -6.15
CA ASN A 51 14.98 -4.12 -6.60
C ASN A 51 14.69 -5.12 -5.46
N LYS A 52 14.24 -4.65 -4.31
CA LYS A 52 13.88 -5.49 -3.17
C LYS A 52 12.36 -5.43 -2.96
N PRO A 53 11.63 -6.51 -3.31
CA PRO A 53 10.20 -6.58 -2.99
C PRO A 53 10.02 -6.81 -1.49
N PHE A 54 9.12 -6.07 -0.87
CA PHE A 54 8.83 -6.22 0.56
C PHE A 54 7.33 -6.21 0.88
N PHE A 55 6.50 -5.95 -0.12
CA PHE A 55 5.05 -5.92 0.06
C PHE A 55 4.41 -6.77 -1.04
N TRP A 56 3.79 -7.87 -0.65
CA TRP A 56 3.26 -8.86 -1.59
C TRP A 56 1.75 -8.99 -1.47
N ILE A 57 1.10 -9.12 -2.62
CA ILE A 57 -0.31 -9.50 -2.70
C ILE A 57 -0.45 -10.74 -3.57
N GLY A 58 -1.43 -11.57 -3.25
CA GLY A 58 -1.65 -12.82 -3.99
C GLY A 58 -3.13 -13.21 -3.98
N ASP A 59 -3.49 -14.18 -4.82
CA ASP A 59 -4.88 -14.59 -5.00
C ASP A 59 -5.17 -16.00 -4.50
N HIS A 60 -4.22 -16.67 -3.82
CA HIS A 60 -4.40 -18.04 -3.37
C HIS A 60 -4.83 -18.09 -1.91
N GLY A 61 -6.11 -18.31 -1.71
CA GLY A 61 -6.70 -18.42 -0.37
C GLY A 61 -7.83 -17.41 -0.16
N SER A 62 -8.22 -17.26 1.10
CA SER A 62 -9.28 -16.32 1.48
C SER A 62 -8.74 -14.90 1.54
N ALA A 63 -9.43 -13.98 0.89
CA ALA A 63 -9.02 -12.57 0.89
C ALA A 63 -9.05 -11.98 2.29
N CYS A 64 -8.02 -11.18 2.60
CA CYS A 64 -7.94 -10.45 3.86
C CYS A 64 -8.75 -9.16 3.79
N THR A 65 -9.36 -8.83 4.91
CA THR A 65 -10.00 -7.54 5.14
C THR A 65 -9.70 -7.10 6.57
N GLY A 66 -9.62 -5.80 6.80
CA GLY A 66 -9.35 -5.26 8.14
C GLY A 66 -7.88 -5.25 8.54
N VAL A 67 -6.96 -5.55 7.65
CA VAL A 67 -5.53 -5.37 7.93
C VAL A 67 -5.13 -3.90 7.77
N HIS A 68 -4.03 -3.52 8.41
CA HIS A 68 -3.51 -2.16 8.38
C HIS A 68 -2.03 -2.17 8.04
N PHE A 69 -1.66 -1.43 6.99
CA PHE A 69 -0.26 -1.21 6.62
C PHE A 69 0.00 0.28 6.51
N ALA A 70 1.11 0.73 7.10
CA ALA A 70 1.56 2.12 7.01
C ALA A 70 2.91 2.15 6.29
N PHE A 71 2.99 2.93 5.23
CA PHE A 71 4.21 3.13 4.45
C PHE A 71 4.83 4.47 4.82
N THR A 72 6.15 4.48 4.96
CA THR A 72 6.88 5.71 5.25
C THR A 72 6.95 6.59 4.02
N ALA A 73 6.60 7.86 4.19
CA ALA A 73 6.82 8.91 3.20
C ALA A 73 7.94 9.83 3.68
N GLU A 74 8.78 10.28 2.75
CA GLU A 74 9.90 11.17 3.07
C GLU A 74 9.43 12.61 3.30
N THR A 75 8.32 13.01 2.68
CA THR A 75 7.78 14.36 2.76
C THR A 75 6.26 14.31 2.92
N ARG A 76 5.71 15.42 3.44
CA ARG A 76 4.25 15.58 3.51
C ARG A 76 3.62 15.63 2.12
N ALA A 77 4.33 16.18 1.13
CA ALA A 77 3.87 16.20 -0.26
C ALA A 77 3.68 14.79 -0.82
N GLN A 78 4.56 13.84 -0.44
CA GLN A 78 4.38 12.44 -0.85
C GLN A 78 3.14 11.81 -0.22
N VAL A 79 2.82 12.16 1.03
CA VAL A 79 1.58 11.70 1.67
C VAL A 79 0.36 12.20 0.90
N ASP A 80 0.37 13.49 0.54
CA ASP A 80 -0.72 14.09 -0.27
C ASP A 80 -0.86 13.39 -1.63
N SER A 81 0.27 13.13 -2.28
CA SER A 81 0.28 12.47 -3.59
C SER A 81 -0.19 11.02 -3.51
N PHE A 82 0.21 10.30 -2.46
CA PHE A 82 -0.30 8.96 -2.17
C PHE A 82 -1.83 8.98 -2.07
N TYR A 83 -2.36 9.90 -1.28
CA TYR A 83 -3.82 9.98 -1.07
C TYR A 83 -4.56 10.22 -2.40
N ARG A 84 -4.10 11.18 -3.19
CA ARG A 84 -4.72 11.48 -4.49
C ARG A 84 -4.65 10.28 -5.44
N ALA A 85 -3.48 9.66 -5.53
CA ALA A 85 -3.29 8.51 -6.43
C ALA A 85 -4.14 7.32 -5.99
N ALA A 86 -4.20 7.03 -4.69
CA ALA A 86 -5.00 5.93 -4.16
C ALA A 86 -6.50 6.16 -4.39
N MET A 87 -6.98 7.36 -4.15
CA MET A 87 -8.39 7.70 -4.41
C MET A 87 -8.72 7.59 -5.89
N ASN A 88 -7.85 8.08 -6.78
CA ASN A 88 -8.03 7.97 -8.22
C ASN A 88 -8.01 6.53 -8.73
N ALA A 89 -7.32 5.65 -8.03
CA ALA A 89 -7.22 4.23 -8.39
C ALA A 89 -8.34 3.37 -7.78
N GLY A 90 -9.37 3.99 -7.21
CA GLY A 90 -10.54 3.29 -6.70
C GLY A 90 -10.56 3.08 -5.19
N GLY A 91 -9.62 3.65 -4.47
CA GLY A 91 -9.62 3.63 -3.01
C GLY A 91 -10.76 4.46 -2.42
N LYS A 92 -11.03 4.22 -1.15
CA LYS A 92 -12.03 4.98 -0.40
C LYS A 92 -11.36 5.75 0.73
N ASP A 93 -11.80 6.99 0.95
CA ASP A 93 -11.29 7.82 2.03
C ASP A 93 -11.49 7.14 3.39
N ASN A 94 -10.40 7.10 4.15
CA ASN A 94 -10.42 6.63 5.55
C ASN A 94 -9.65 7.61 6.46
N GLY A 95 -9.31 8.78 5.95
CA GLY A 95 -8.61 9.85 6.67
C GLY A 95 -7.81 10.72 5.71
N VAL A 96 -8.29 11.94 5.46
CA VAL A 96 -7.62 12.89 4.54
C VAL A 96 -6.23 13.26 5.06
N PRO A 97 -5.30 13.69 4.18
CA PRO A 97 -3.97 14.12 4.62
C PRO A 97 -4.03 15.21 5.68
N GLY A 98 -3.23 15.06 6.72
CA GLY A 98 -3.17 16.04 7.79
C GLY A 98 -2.36 15.55 8.98
N VAL A 99 -2.09 16.49 9.89
CA VAL A 99 -1.39 16.21 11.13
C VAL A 99 -2.31 15.44 12.07
N ARG A 100 -1.75 14.46 12.76
CA ARG A 100 -2.43 13.66 13.79
C ARG A 100 -1.73 13.90 15.13
N PRO A 101 -1.99 15.04 15.79
CA PRO A 101 -1.26 15.40 17.02
C PRO A 101 -1.49 14.43 18.19
N ASN A 102 -2.60 13.69 18.17
CA ASN A 102 -2.86 12.66 19.17
C ASN A 102 -1.91 11.45 19.05
N TYR A 103 -1.23 11.27 17.93
CA TYR A 103 -0.18 10.25 17.79
C TYR A 103 1.17 10.83 18.19
N HIS A 104 1.60 11.92 17.57
CA HIS A 104 2.69 12.79 18.01
C HIS A 104 2.68 14.09 17.16
N GLU A 105 3.50 15.07 17.54
CA GLU A 105 3.41 16.43 16.97
C GLU A 105 3.69 16.52 15.47
N ASN A 106 4.55 15.64 14.93
CA ASN A 106 4.92 15.66 13.51
C ASN A 106 4.32 14.50 12.71
N TYR A 107 3.31 13.84 13.25
CA TYR A 107 2.66 12.74 12.55
C TYR A 107 1.74 13.29 11.46
N TYR A 108 2.20 13.24 10.21
CA TYR A 108 1.40 13.67 9.06
C TYR A 108 1.03 12.44 8.25
N GLY A 109 -0.24 12.08 8.22
CA GLY A 109 -0.70 10.85 7.61
C GLY A 109 -1.93 11.02 6.76
N ALA A 110 -2.16 10.03 5.90
CA ALA A 110 -3.39 9.88 5.13
C ALA A 110 -3.74 8.39 5.07
N PHE A 111 -5.02 8.09 5.06
CA PHE A 111 -5.54 6.74 5.15
C PHE A 111 -6.55 6.50 4.03
N VAL A 112 -6.39 5.38 3.33
CA VAL A 112 -7.29 4.99 2.24
C VAL A 112 -7.62 3.51 2.39
N LEU A 113 -8.86 3.13 2.13
CA LEU A 113 -9.23 1.71 2.07
C LEU A 113 -8.89 1.17 0.69
N ASP A 114 -8.24 0.02 0.65
CA ASP A 114 -7.94 -0.69 -0.59
C ASP A 114 -9.20 -1.38 -1.15
N PRO A 115 -9.14 -2.06 -2.32
CA PRO A 115 -10.31 -2.72 -2.89
C PRO A 115 -11.01 -3.74 -1.99
N ASP A 116 -10.29 -4.32 -1.03
CA ASP A 116 -10.85 -5.31 -0.09
C ASP A 116 -11.18 -4.72 1.29
N GLY A 117 -11.06 -3.40 1.45
CA GLY A 117 -11.39 -2.72 2.70
C GLY A 117 -10.27 -2.70 3.72
N ASN A 118 -9.03 -2.93 3.31
CA ASN A 118 -7.87 -2.84 4.18
C ASN A 118 -7.42 -1.38 4.33
N ASN A 119 -6.95 -1.03 5.53
CA ASN A 119 -6.55 0.33 5.88
C ASN A 119 -5.09 0.56 5.47
N ILE A 120 -4.88 1.31 4.41
CA ILE A 120 -3.55 1.62 3.87
C ILE A 120 -3.22 3.08 4.17
N GLU A 121 -2.07 3.28 4.78
CA GLU A 121 -1.62 4.58 5.26
C GLU A 121 -0.29 4.98 4.62
N ALA A 122 -0.11 6.26 4.35
CA ALA A 122 1.22 6.84 4.16
C ALA A 122 1.45 7.84 5.30
N VAL A 123 2.63 7.82 5.90
CA VAL A 123 2.95 8.67 7.03
C VAL A 123 4.34 9.29 6.91
N CYS A 124 4.42 10.59 7.16
CA CYS A 124 5.66 11.34 7.27
C CYS A 124 5.81 11.81 8.71
N HIS A 125 6.96 11.53 9.32
CA HIS A 125 7.25 11.92 10.71
C HIS A 125 8.07 13.21 10.81
N LYS A 126 8.40 13.82 9.68
CA LYS A 126 9.21 15.03 9.65
C LYS A 126 8.34 16.27 9.81
N PRO A 127 8.87 17.33 10.44
CA PRO A 127 8.14 18.61 10.49
C PRO A 127 7.94 19.19 9.11
N ALA A 128 6.98 20.09 9.00
CA ALA A 128 6.65 20.75 7.74
C ALA A 128 7.84 21.52 7.17
#